data_5eb4ab62601275e28d1a0ac2510aba4e
#
_entry.id   5eb4ab62601275e28d1a0ac2510aba4e
#
_cell.length_a   1.000
_cell.length_b   1.000
_cell.length_c   1.000
_cell.angle_alpha   90.00
_cell.angle_beta   90.00
_cell.angle_gamma   90.00
#
_symmetry.space_group_name_H-M   'P 1'
#
loop_
_entity.id
_entity.type
_entity.pdbx_description
1 polymer ?
#
loop_
_entity_poly.entity_id
_entity_poly.type
_entity_poly.pdbx_seq_one_letter_code
_entity_poly.pdbx_strand_id
1 'polypeptide(L)'
;MALLEQQSTVSKGPSLAIQLVLLLGITALAAGAAWFAGSYLEHMASGAQETAAARSTGHASPQSAPAHGPSNVVDLKPITTNMAEPSEVWMRAELSLVFNGPVDTAVAETIHQDLFAYLRTLKLRQVETPSGFQHLKSDLEERARIRSGGTVDKILFRALLFE
;
A
#
# COMPACT_ATOMS: atom_id res chain seq x y z
N MET A 1 59.25 -28.83 44.78
CA MET A 1 58.85 -27.51 44.29
C MET A 1 59.09 -27.51 42.81
N ALA A 2 58.04 -27.75 42.05
CA ALA A 2 58.07 -27.78 40.58
C ALA A 2 57.41 -26.49 40.09
N LEU A 3 58.19 -25.63 39.50
CA LEU A 3 57.76 -24.42 38.81
C LEU A 3 57.26 -24.85 37.43
N LEU A 4 55.98 -24.76 37.20
CA LEU A 4 55.36 -24.94 35.90
C LEU A 4 55.65 -23.70 35.04
N GLU A 5 56.54 -23.89 34.07
CA GLU A 5 56.88 -22.94 33.04
C GLU A 5 55.71 -22.92 32.01
N GLN A 6 54.95 -21.86 32.06
CA GLN A 6 53.83 -21.64 31.15
C GLN A 6 54.38 -21.06 29.85
N GLN A 7 54.61 -21.93 28.86
CA GLN A 7 54.99 -21.52 27.51
C GLN A 7 53.78 -20.80 26.84
N SER A 8 53.92 -19.51 26.73
CA SER A 8 53.06 -18.66 25.90
C SER A 8 53.32 -18.98 24.42
N THR A 9 52.48 -19.77 23.81
CA THR A 9 52.50 -19.93 22.35
C THR A 9 52.01 -18.63 21.70
N VAL A 10 52.95 -17.81 21.26
CA VAL A 10 52.67 -16.64 20.41
C VAL A 10 52.09 -17.17 19.08
N SER A 11 50.81 -17.11 18.97
CA SER A 11 50.08 -17.33 17.72
C SER A 11 50.53 -16.26 16.72
N LYS A 12 51.28 -16.69 15.70
CA LYS A 12 51.71 -15.87 14.58
C LYS A 12 50.46 -15.52 13.78
N GLY A 13 49.88 -14.34 14.00
CA GLY A 13 48.70 -13.87 13.28
C GLY A 13 48.93 -13.90 11.76
N PRO A 14 47.86 -14.04 10.98
CA PRO A 14 47.94 -14.09 9.52
C PRO A 14 48.72 -12.84 9.04
N SER A 15 49.62 -13.08 8.07
CA SER A 15 50.48 -12.02 7.53
C SER A 15 49.61 -10.86 7.00
N LEU A 16 50.08 -9.61 7.19
CA LEU A 16 49.40 -8.40 6.69
C LEU A 16 48.96 -8.53 5.22
N ALA A 17 49.77 -9.25 4.42
CA ALA A 17 49.43 -9.52 3.03
C ALA A 17 48.14 -10.38 2.87
N ILE A 18 47.97 -11.42 3.71
CA ILE A 18 46.77 -12.27 3.69
C ILE A 18 45.54 -11.50 4.13
N GLN A 19 45.66 -10.67 5.16
CA GLN A 19 44.58 -9.80 5.64
C GLN A 19 44.16 -8.80 4.56
N LEU A 20 45.11 -8.22 3.83
CA LEU A 20 44.84 -7.25 2.77
C LEU A 20 44.14 -7.90 1.55
N VAL A 21 44.56 -9.12 1.16
CA VAL A 21 43.93 -9.88 0.11
C VAL A 21 42.48 -10.29 0.47
N LEU A 22 42.27 -10.69 1.71
CA LEU A 22 40.94 -11.08 2.20
C LEU A 22 40.00 -9.89 2.27
N LEU A 23 40.50 -8.74 2.71
CA LEU A 23 39.75 -7.49 2.75
C LEU A 23 39.38 -7.00 1.34
N LEU A 24 40.32 -7.06 0.39
CA LEU A 24 40.06 -6.74 -1.02
C LEU A 24 39.05 -7.69 -1.66
N GLY A 25 39.10 -8.98 -1.34
CA GLY A 25 38.14 -9.97 -1.82
C GLY A 25 36.71 -9.71 -1.33
N ILE A 26 36.55 -9.38 -0.05
CA ILE A 26 35.23 -9.05 0.53
C ILE A 26 34.67 -7.75 -0.07
N THR A 27 35.54 -6.74 -0.27
CA THR A 27 35.13 -5.47 -0.87
C THR A 27 34.69 -5.63 -2.32
N ALA A 28 35.40 -6.45 -3.10
CA ALA A 28 35.02 -6.75 -4.49
C ALA A 28 33.69 -7.53 -4.59
N LEU A 29 33.45 -8.48 -3.67
CA LEU A 29 32.19 -9.20 -3.56
C LEU A 29 31.01 -8.27 -3.19
N ALA A 30 31.23 -7.38 -2.23
CA ALA A 30 30.22 -6.41 -1.83
C ALA A 30 29.89 -5.42 -2.94
N ALA A 31 30.88 -4.93 -3.67
CA ALA A 31 30.69 -4.05 -4.81
C ALA A 31 29.95 -4.74 -5.96
N GLY A 32 30.28 -6.00 -6.24
CA GLY A 32 29.60 -6.82 -7.26
C GLY A 32 28.14 -7.10 -6.92
N ALA A 33 27.85 -7.41 -5.66
CA ALA A 33 26.48 -7.61 -5.18
C ALA A 33 25.64 -6.32 -5.23
N ALA A 34 26.23 -5.18 -4.88
CA ALA A 34 25.58 -3.88 -4.96
C ALA A 34 25.29 -3.46 -6.41
N TRP A 35 26.20 -3.73 -7.33
CA TRP A 35 26.00 -3.50 -8.76
C TRP A 35 24.85 -4.34 -9.33
N PHE A 36 24.83 -5.63 -8.98
CA PHE A 36 23.79 -6.55 -9.46
C PHE A 36 22.42 -6.20 -8.89
N ALA A 37 22.33 -5.86 -7.59
CA ALA A 37 21.10 -5.40 -6.98
C ALA A 37 20.63 -4.06 -7.58
N GLY A 38 21.54 -3.12 -7.83
CA GLY A 38 21.26 -1.85 -8.46
C GLY A 38 20.67 -2.00 -9.87
N SER A 39 21.28 -2.82 -10.72
CA SER A 39 20.78 -3.04 -12.08
C SER A 39 19.42 -3.76 -12.11
N TYR A 40 19.15 -4.62 -11.12
CA TYR A 40 17.86 -5.28 -10.99
C TYR A 40 16.75 -4.31 -10.56
N LEU A 41 17.07 -3.37 -9.65
CA LEU A 41 16.13 -2.30 -9.26
C LEU A 41 15.91 -1.26 -10.37
N GLU A 42 16.93 -0.91 -11.15
CA GLU A 42 16.78 0.00 -12.29
C GLU A 42 15.81 -0.52 -13.35
N HIS A 43 15.83 -1.83 -13.63
CA HIS A 43 14.87 -2.44 -14.57
C HIS A 43 13.41 -2.40 -14.04
N MET A 44 13.21 -2.38 -12.72
CA MET A 44 11.90 -2.18 -12.11
C MET A 44 11.52 -0.70 -12.00
N ALA A 45 12.50 0.20 -11.90
CA ALA A 45 12.28 1.63 -11.72
C ALA A 45 12.17 2.43 -13.02
N SER A 46 12.63 1.89 -14.16
CA SER A 46 12.60 2.58 -15.46
C SER A 46 11.18 2.85 -15.98
N GLY A 47 10.14 2.22 -15.40
CA GLY A 47 8.74 2.58 -15.64
C GLY A 47 8.22 3.77 -14.82
N ALA A 48 9.00 4.26 -13.84
CA ALA A 48 8.52 5.27 -12.89
C ALA A 48 9.16 6.65 -13.05
N GLN A 49 10.17 6.81 -13.93
CA GLN A 49 11.00 8.02 -13.96
C GLN A 49 10.55 9.09 -14.96
N GLU A 50 9.62 8.80 -15.85
CA GLU A 50 9.13 9.78 -16.83
C GLU A 50 8.11 10.79 -16.24
N THR A 51 7.72 10.62 -14.96
CA THR A 51 6.74 11.50 -14.30
C THR A 51 7.34 12.42 -13.22
N ALA A 52 8.65 12.38 -12.99
CA ALA A 52 9.29 13.13 -11.89
C ALA A 52 9.80 14.54 -12.28
N ALA A 53 9.84 14.89 -13.55
CA ALA A 53 10.43 16.17 -14.01
C ALA A 53 9.48 17.39 -14.00
N ALA A 54 8.22 17.25 -13.58
CA ALA A 54 7.22 18.32 -13.65
C ALA A 54 6.61 18.76 -12.29
N ARG A 55 7.26 18.48 -11.15
CA ARG A 55 6.70 18.88 -9.85
C ARG A 55 7.71 19.50 -8.90
N SER A 56 8.06 20.74 -9.17
CA SER A 56 8.50 21.66 -8.12
C SER A 56 7.48 22.78 -8.00
N THR A 57 6.71 22.77 -6.98
CA THR A 57 5.99 23.80 -6.21
C THR A 57 4.55 23.38 -5.88
N GLY A 58 4.29 23.14 -4.60
CA GLY A 58 2.94 23.04 -4.08
C GLY A 58 2.80 21.93 -3.02
N HIS A 59 2.49 22.30 -1.79
CA HIS A 59 2.08 21.42 -0.70
C HIS A 59 1.03 20.43 -1.20
N ALA A 60 1.38 19.17 -1.34
CA ALA A 60 0.45 18.10 -1.68
C ALA A 60 0.44 17.08 -0.53
N SER A 61 -0.74 16.91 0.04
CA SER A 61 -1.11 15.72 0.83
C SER A 61 -0.68 14.44 0.10
N PRO A 62 -0.35 13.36 0.80
CA PRO A 62 0.06 12.11 0.17
C PRO A 62 -1.10 11.55 -0.66
N GLN A 63 -1.10 11.85 -1.92
CA GLN A 63 -1.99 11.26 -2.90
C GLN A 63 -1.44 9.88 -3.21
N SER A 64 -2.15 8.86 -2.74
CA SER A 64 -1.85 7.46 -3.04
C SER A 64 -1.68 7.30 -4.55
N ALA A 65 -0.51 6.81 -4.98
CA ALA A 65 -0.26 6.48 -6.38
C ALA A 65 -1.33 5.50 -6.88
N PRO A 66 -1.84 5.64 -8.11
CA PRO A 66 -2.79 4.69 -8.66
C PRO A 66 -2.09 3.32 -8.78
N ALA A 67 -2.48 2.38 -7.93
CA ALA A 67 -2.15 0.99 -8.13
C ALA A 67 -2.75 0.59 -9.49
N HIS A 68 -1.92 0.13 -10.43
CA HIS A 68 -2.36 -0.45 -11.68
C HIS A 68 -3.09 -1.75 -11.38
N GLY A 69 -4.36 -1.62 -11.01
CA GLY A 69 -5.32 -2.70 -11.00
C GLY A 69 -5.77 -3.03 -12.42
N PRO A 70 -6.51 -4.12 -12.63
CA PRO A 70 -7.10 -4.42 -13.93
C PRO A 70 -7.84 -3.19 -14.45
N SER A 71 -7.82 -2.97 -15.77
CA SER A 71 -8.34 -1.76 -16.44
C SER A 71 -9.83 -1.46 -16.20
N ASN A 72 -10.55 -2.34 -15.50
CA ASN A 72 -11.97 -2.22 -15.15
C ASN A 72 -12.19 -1.86 -13.66
N VAL A 73 -11.16 -1.50 -12.90
CA VAL A 73 -11.26 -1.09 -11.49
C VAL A 73 -11.00 0.40 -11.36
N VAL A 74 -11.89 1.10 -10.64
CA VAL A 74 -11.78 2.53 -10.35
C VAL A 74 -11.78 2.75 -8.86
N ASP A 75 -10.77 3.44 -8.36
CA ASP A 75 -10.72 3.88 -6.97
C ASP A 75 -11.58 5.14 -6.80
N LEU A 76 -12.51 5.10 -5.86
CA LEU A 76 -13.31 6.26 -5.47
C LEU A 76 -12.50 7.17 -4.55
N LYS A 77 -12.83 8.45 -4.53
CA LYS A 77 -12.28 9.37 -3.53
C LYS A 77 -12.65 8.87 -2.13
N PRO A 78 -11.74 8.97 -1.14
CA PRO A 78 -12.06 8.61 0.24
C PRO A 78 -13.28 9.35 0.76
N ILE A 79 -14.20 8.61 1.38
CA ILE A 79 -15.37 9.17 2.02
C ILE A 79 -15.08 9.30 3.51
N THR A 80 -15.13 10.52 4.03
CA THR A 80 -15.03 10.81 5.46
C THR A 80 -16.28 11.51 5.93
N THR A 81 -16.98 10.95 6.91
CA THR A 81 -18.23 11.48 7.45
C THR A 81 -18.46 11.03 8.88
N ASN A 82 -19.34 11.73 9.60
CA ASN A 82 -19.81 11.28 10.91
C ASN A 82 -20.82 10.15 10.75
N MET A 83 -20.88 9.27 11.76
CA MET A 83 -21.96 8.30 11.89
C MET A 83 -23.27 9.00 12.28
N ALA A 84 -24.40 8.37 11.93
CA ALA A 84 -25.69 8.89 12.38
C ALA A 84 -25.86 8.74 13.92
N GLU A 85 -25.25 7.70 14.50
CA GLU A 85 -25.27 7.39 15.93
C GLU A 85 -24.12 6.47 16.32
N PRO A 86 -23.23 6.88 17.26
CA PRO A 86 -23.13 8.21 17.84
C PRO A 86 -22.50 9.22 16.84
N SER A 87 -22.92 10.49 16.93
CA SER A 87 -22.50 11.55 15.99
C SER A 87 -21.03 11.98 16.17
N GLU A 88 -20.43 11.67 17.30
CA GLU A 88 -19.03 11.96 17.62
C GLU A 88 -18.06 11.03 16.90
N VAL A 89 -18.55 9.86 16.45
CA VAL A 89 -17.73 8.88 15.74
C VAL A 89 -17.65 9.25 14.28
N TRP A 90 -16.41 9.37 13.80
CA TRP A 90 -16.10 9.57 12.39
C TRP A 90 -15.85 8.22 11.71
N MET A 91 -16.28 8.15 10.47
CA MET A 91 -16.01 7.01 9.60
C MET A 91 -15.23 7.49 8.39
N ARG A 92 -14.19 6.72 8.01
CA ARG A 92 -13.45 6.87 6.76
C ARG A 92 -13.54 5.58 5.97
N ALA A 93 -14.10 5.65 4.77
CA ALA A 93 -14.22 4.54 3.84
C ALA A 93 -13.40 4.81 2.57
N GLU A 94 -12.58 3.84 2.18
CA GLU A 94 -11.86 3.83 0.91
C GLU A 94 -12.36 2.64 0.09
N LEU A 95 -12.97 2.95 -1.06
CA LEU A 95 -13.72 2.00 -1.87
C LEU A 95 -13.22 2.03 -3.31
N SER A 96 -13.27 0.89 -3.99
CA SER A 96 -13.05 0.78 -5.43
C SER A 96 -14.21 0.08 -6.09
N LEU A 97 -14.58 0.52 -7.28
CA LEU A 97 -15.64 -0.09 -8.12
C LEU A 97 -15.01 -1.03 -9.14
N VAL A 98 -15.60 -2.20 -9.33
CA VAL A 98 -15.25 -3.15 -10.40
C VAL A 98 -16.33 -3.11 -11.46
N PHE A 99 -15.98 -2.67 -12.66
CA PHE A 99 -16.88 -2.62 -13.79
C PHE A 99 -16.87 -3.93 -14.59
N ASN A 100 -17.99 -4.31 -15.18
CA ASN A 100 -18.12 -5.48 -16.08
C ASN A 100 -17.52 -5.22 -17.47
N GLY A 101 -17.16 -3.96 -17.77
CA GLY A 101 -16.68 -3.50 -19.06
C GLY A 101 -15.83 -2.24 -18.93
N PRO A 102 -15.86 -1.38 -19.94
CA PRO A 102 -15.13 -0.11 -19.89
C PRO A 102 -15.57 0.74 -18.70
N VAL A 103 -14.60 1.42 -18.08
CA VAL A 103 -14.86 2.32 -16.96
C VAL A 103 -15.62 3.55 -17.44
N ASP A 104 -16.72 3.86 -16.74
CA ASP A 104 -17.45 5.12 -16.86
C ASP A 104 -17.24 5.97 -15.62
N THR A 105 -16.46 7.03 -15.76
CA THR A 105 -16.12 7.94 -14.66
C THR A 105 -17.32 8.77 -14.18
N ALA A 106 -18.28 9.07 -15.05
CA ALA A 106 -19.50 9.80 -14.67
C ALA A 106 -20.41 8.92 -13.81
N VAL A 107 -20.52 7.64 -14.17
CA VAL A 107 -21.23 6.63 -13.36
C VAL A 107 -20.51 6.45 -12.02
N ALA A 108 -19.17 6.36 -12.01
CA ALA A 108 -18.41 6.22 -10.78
C ALA A 108 -18.63 7.41 -9.82
N GLU A 109 -18.65 8.64 -10.33
CA GLU A 109 -18.93 9.84 -9.50
C GLU A 109 -20.37 9.83 -8.97
N THR A 110 -21.35 9.42 -9.78
CA THR A 110 -22.76 9.30 -9.35
C THR A 110 -22.89 8.26 -8.22
N ILE A 111 -22.22 7.12 -8.34
CA ILE A 111 -22.18 6.10 -7.30
C ILE A 111 -21.52 6.66 -6.04
N HIS A 112 -20.38 7.33 -6.18
CA HIS A 112 -19.67 7.94 -5.04
C HIS A 112 -20.58 8.86 -4.23
N GLN A 113 -21.37 9.72 -4.88
CA GLN A 113 -22.31 10.62 -4.20
C GLN A 113 -23.44 9.85 -3.49
N ASP A 114 -23.98 8.80 -4.12
CA ASP A 114 -25.03 7.97 -3.50
C ASP A 114 -24.49 7.20 -2.28
N LEU A 115 -23.27 6.62 -2.40
CA LEU A 115 -22.61 5.94 -1.28
C LEU A 115 -22.32 6.90 -0.13
N PHE A 116 -21.82 8.11 -0.42
CA PHE A 116 -21.59 9.14 0.59
C PHE A 116 -22.90 9.47 1.34
N ALA A 117 -23.99 9.70 0.62
CA ALA A 117 -25.28 10.00 1.21
C ALA A 117 -25.80 8.85 2.10
N TYR A 118 -25.59 7.60 1.68
CA TYR A 118 -25.99 6.42 2.44
C TYR A 118 -25.13 6.22 3.71
N LEU A 119 -23.81 6.29 3.57
CA LEU A 119 -22.89 6.07 4.69
C LEU A 119 -23.13 7.02 5.87
N ARG A 120 -23.58 8.25 5.60
CA ARG A 120 -23.97 9.22 6.65
C ARG A 120 -25.20 8.79 7.47
N THR A 121 -25.99 7.85 6.97
CA THR A 121 -27.19 7.37 7.68
C THR A 121 -26.94 6.17 8.55
N LEU A 122 -25.73 5.61 8.49
CA LEU A 122 -25.39 4.40 9.24
C LEU A 122 -25.17 4.69 10.73
N LYS A 123 -25.60 3.74 11.54
CA LYS A 123 -25.29 3.69 12.98
C LYS A 123 -24.13 2.73 13.22
N LEU A 124 -23.23 3.09 14.12
CA LEU A 124 -22.06 2.27 14.44
C LEU A 124 -22.44 0.82 14.78
N ARG A 125 -23.46 0.65 15.60
CA ARG A 125 -23.99 -0.68 16.01
C ARG A 125 -24.41 -1.59 14.83
N GLN A 126 -24.71 -1.00 13.67
CA GLN A 126 -25.10 -1.77 12.48
C GLN A 126 -23.90 -2.37 11.78
N VAL A 127 -22.71 -1.79 11.94
CA VAL A 127 -21.51 -2.13 11.16
C VAL A 127 -20.34 -2.68 11.99
N GLU A 128 -20.41 -2.59 13.33
CA GLU A 128 -19.35 -3.05 14.23
C GLU A 128 -19.23 -4.59 14.32
N THR A 129 -20.27 -5.31 13.90
CA THR A 129 -20.27 -6.79 13.93
C THR A 129 -19.88 -7.34 12.55
N PRO A 130 -19.29 -8.57 12.49
CA PRO A 130 -18.98 -9.21 11.22
C PRO A 130 -20.18 -9.36 10.29
N SER A 131 -21.37 -9.71 10.82
CA SER A 131 -22.61 -9.79 10.06
C SER A 131 -23.08 -8.42 9.58
N GLY A 132 -22.97 -7.39 10.45
CA GLY A 132 -23.29 -6.01 10.06
C GLY A 132 -22.42 -5.50 8.93
N PHE A 133 -21.12 -5.79 8.96
CA PHE A 133 -20.22 -5.46 7.84
C PHE A 133 -20.62 -6.17 6.54
N GLN A 134 -21.02 -7.45 6.60
CA GLN A 134 -21.49 -8.17 5.41
C GLN A 134 -22.77 -7.56 4.83
N HIS A 135 -23.71 -7.14 5.69
CA HIS A 135 -24.92 -6.42 5.25
C HIS A 135 -24.56 -5.08 4.60
N LEU A 136 -23.67 -4.29 5.24
CA LEU A 136 -23.20 -3.04 4.65
C LEU A 136 -22.59 -3.26 3.26
N LYS A 137 -21.73 -4.27 3.13
CA LYS A 137 -21.11 -4.60 1.83
C LYS A 137 -22.17 -4.91 0.78
N SER A 138 -23.13 -5.78 1.10
CA SER A 138 -24.22 -6.14 0.19
C SER A 138 -25.07 -4.93 -0.21
N ASP A 139 -25.39 -4.05 0.74
CA ASP A 139 -26.16 -2.84 0.48
C ASP A 139 -25.43 -1.86 -0.45
N LEU A 140 -24.12 -1.70 -0.25
CA LEU A 140 -23.32 -0.83 -1.12
C LEU A 140 -23.19 -1.41 -2.53
N GLU A 141 -22.97 -2.72 -2.66
CA GLU A 141 -22.92 -3.42 -3.96
C GLU A 141 -24.25 -3.30 -4.71
N GLU A 142 -25.38 -3.50 -4.02
CA GLU A 142 -26.71 -3.36 -4.63
C GLU A 142 -26.98 -1.92 -5.10
N ARG A 143 -26.62 -0.92 -4.28
CA ARG A 143 -26.74 0.50 -4.66
C ARG A 143 -25.90 0.82 -5.90
N ALA A 144 -24.64 0.38 -5.91
CA ALA A 144 -23.76 0.58 -7.07
C ALA A 144 -24.32 -0.07 -8.32
N ARG A 145 -24.85 -1.29 -8.21
CA ARG A 145 -25.48 -2.01 -9.32
C ARG A 145 -26.69 -1.27 -9.86
N ILE A 146 -27.57 -0.80 -8.99
CA ILE A 146 -28.77 -0.05 -9.40
C ILE A 146 -28.37 1.28 -10.08
N ARG A 147 -27.43 2.03 -9.48
CA ARG A 147 -27.00 3.33 -10.01
C ARG A 147 -26.25 3.22 -11.33
N SER A 148 -25.52 2.13 -11.52
CA SER A 148 -24.78 1.87 -12.77
C SER A 148 -25.61 1.23 -13.87
N GLY A 149 -26.88 0.88 -13.61
CA GLY A 149 -27.67 0.07 -14.54
C GLY A 149 -27.07 -1.32 -14.76
N GLY A 150 -26.35 -1.87 -13.77
CA GLY A 150 -25.73 -3.19 -13.83
C GLY A 150 -24.31 -3.21 -14.43
N THR A 151 -23.71 -2.07 -14.75
CA THR A 151 -22.34 -2.02 -15.29
C THR A 151 -21.26 -2.19 -14.21
N VAL A 152 -21.57 -1.96 -12.93
CA VAL A 152 -20.71 -2.25 -11.80
C VAL A 152 -21.09 -3.60 -11.19
N ASP A 153 -20.11 -4.50 -11.07
CA ASP A 153 -20.26 -5.86 -10.53
C ASP A 153 -20.05 -5.93 -9.03
N LYS A 154 -19.00 -5.27 -8.54
CA LYS A 154 -18.54 -5.37 -7.14
C LYS A 154 -18.02 -4.06 -6.60
N ILE A 155 -18.04 -3.95 -5.25
CA ILE A 155 -17.31 -2.95 -4.49
C ILE A 155 -16.20 -3.63 -3.70
N LEU A 156 -14.98 -3.09 -3.82
CA LEU A 156 -13.84 -3.50 -3.01
C LEU A 156 -13.65 -2.50 -1.88
N PHE A 157 -13.60 -3.00 -0.66
CA PHE A 157 -13.21 -2.21 0.50
C PHE A 157 -11.69 -2.20 0.62
N ARG A 158 -11.07 -1.04 0.49
CA ARG A 158 -9.65 -0.81 0.72
C ARG A 158 -9.37 -0.55 2.18
N ALA A 159 -10.21 0.29 2.77
CA ALA A 159 -10.18 0.58 4.21
C ALA A 159 -11.58 0.95 4.70
N LEU A 160 -11.87 0.63 5.96
CA LEU A 160 -13.02 1.12 6.71
C LEU A 160 -12.54 1.36 8.14
N LEU A 161 -12.49 2.63 8.56
CA LEU A 161 -11.97 3.06 9.85
C LEU A 161 -13.06 3.82 10.60
N PHE A 162 -13.06 3.67 11.91
CA PHE A 162 -13.92 4.41 12.83
C PHE A 162 -13.04 5.08 13.88
N GLU A 163 -13.24 6.37 14.13
CA GLU A 163 -12.48 7.19 15.08
C GLU A 163 -13.40 7.98 16.00
#